data_6adba58b00d0476c157278cefa6c0a9c
#
_entry.id   6adba58b00d0476c157278cefa6c0a9c
#
_cell.length_a   1.000
_cell.length_b   1.000
_cell.length_c   1.000
_cell.angle_alpha   90.00
_cell.angle_beta   90.00
_cell.angle_gamma   90.00
#
_symmetry.space_group_name_H-M   'P 1'
#
loop_
_entity.id
_entity.type
_entity.pdbx_description
1 polymer ?
#
loop_
_entity_poly.entity_id
_entity_poly.type
_entity_poly.pdbx_seq_one_letter_code
_entity_poly.pdbx_strand_id
1 'polypeptide(L)'
;MYNELRIHIGSESRRVFLQAGFYTPNLLKMPLHKHNYPEIHVVTGGEVLFHVADQVHSSTGGNLVIIPADTFHYVEAQDPRVCHTAFQVDYDVRSFAVHHTNPQTVLDFVEEIAQCRKSGNYAAVAPYMALFLQQLSPTELTAQPIRDYKFLICEFFFKRYSENLRLSDLAKELNLSERQTERLVIQTTGHTFRQELAAVRIHAAKHLLKTTEDSMAEVAHQVGYDSYAGFWKALKKHEH
;
A
#
# COMPACT_ATOMS: atom_id res chain seq x y z
N MET A 1 2.37 3.12 -15.73
CA MET A 1 1.30 3.19 -16.75
C MET A 1 0.31 2.07 -16.44
N TYR A 2 -0.99 2.38 -16.38
CA TYR A 2 -2.04 1.38 -16.17
C TYR A 2 -2.58 0.91 -17.53
N ASN A 3 -2.88 -0.38 -17.62
CA ASN A 3 -3.65 -0.94 -18.72
C ASN A 3 -5.10 -1.07 -18.28
N GLU A 4 -6.00 -0.33 -18.91
CA GLU A 4 -7.44 -0.44 -18.67
C GLU A 4 -8.02 -1.58 -19.48
N LEU A 5 -8.71 -2.49 -18.81
CA LEU A 5 -9.51 -3.55 -19.43
C LEU A 5 -10.98 -3.34 -19.07
N ARG A 6 -11.86 -3.65 -20.01
CA ARG A 6 -13.30 -3.74 -19.77
C ARG A 6 -13.72 -5.20 -19.67
N ILE A 7 -14.30 -5.57 -18.54
CA ILE A 7 -14.71 -6.93 -18.22
C ILE A 7 -16.23 -6.96 -18.13
N HIS A 8 -16.83 -7.91 -18.80
CA HIS A 8 -18.27 -8.13 -18.76
C HIS A 8 -18.59 -9.29 -17.85
N ILE A 9 -19.52 -9.05 -16.90
CA ILE A 9 -20.05 -10.04 -15.96
C ILE A 9 -21.57 -10.00 -16.06
N GLY A 10 -22.12 -10.96 -16.76
CA GLY A 10 -23.55 -10.92 -17.14
C GLY A 10 -23.86 -9.69 -17.99
N SER A 11 -24.81 -8.87 -17.56
CA SER A 11 -25.17 -7.61 -18.21
C SER A 11 -24.34 -6.41 -17.77
N GLU A 12 -23.45 -6.55 -16.80
CA GLU A 12 -22.67 -5.47 -16.26
C GLU A 12 -21.28 -5.39 -16.90
N SER A 13 -20.79 -4.17 -17.07
CA SER A 13 -19.42 -3.90 -17.53
C SER A 13 -18.63 -3.22 -16.42
N ARG A 14 -17.44 -3.72 -16.14
CA ARG A 14 -16.52 -3.19 -15.11
C ARG A 14 -15.18 -2.81 -15.74
N ARG A 15 -14.60 -1.74 -15.26
CA ARG A 15 -13.23 -1.36 -15.64
C ARG A 15 -12.26 -1.96 -14.64
N VAL A 16 -11.19 -2.52 -15.14
CA VAL A 16 -10.08 -3.06 -14.35
C VAL A 16 -8.80 -2.37 -14.78
N PHE A 17 -8.02 -1.94 -13.81
CA PHE A 17 -6.78 -1.22 -14.02
C PHE A 17 -5.61 -2.11 -13.57
N LEU A 18 -4.90 -2.63 -14.56
CA LEU A 18 -3.67 -3.38 -14.34
C LEU A 18 -2.48 -2.44 -14.39
N GLN A 19 -1.72 -2.38 -13.33
CA GLN A 19 -0.46 -1.66 -13.35
C GLN A 19 0.63 -2.51 -14.01
N ALA A 20 1.22 -2.01 -15.09
CA ALA A 20 2.38 -2.66 -15.69
C ALA A 20 3.55 -2.64 -14.70
N GLY A 21 3.94 -3.79 -14.20
CA GLY A 21 5.03 -3.89 -13.23
C GLY A 21 4.65 -4.55 -11.88
N PHE A 22 3.39 -4.89 -11.69
CA PHE A 22 2.87 -5.42 -10.41
C PHE A 22 3.31 -6.83 -10.02
N TYR A 23 4.05 -7.50 -10.80
CA TYR A 23 4.67 -8.75 -10.40
C TYR A 23 6.11 -8.46 -10.01
N THR A 24 6.37 -8.25 -8.75
CA THR A 24 7.72 -8.25 -8.20
C THR A 24 7.90 -9.51 -7.38
N PRO A 25 8.48 -10.58 -7.95
CA PRO A 25 9.01 -11.63 -7.13
C PRO A 25 10.01 -10.99 -6.16
N ASN A 26 9.98 -11.38 -4.89
CA ASN A 26 10.85 -10.86 -3.83
C ASN A 26 10.49 -9.45 -3.29
N LEU A 27 9.32 -8.88 -3.56
CA LEU A 27 8.90 -7.69 -2.85
C LEU A 27 8.48 -8.06 -1.44
N LEU A 28 9.41 -7.94 -0.48
CA LEU A 28 9.15 -8.24 0.92
C LEU A 28 8.26 -7.20 1.60
N LYS A 29 8.17 -5.99 1.04
CA LYS A 29 7.40 -4.89 1.64
C LYS A 29 6.99 -3.85 0.61
N MET A 30 5.69 -3.55 0.54
CA MET A 30 5.16 -2.38 -0.13
C MET A 30 5.01 -1.23 0.88
N PRO A 31 5.35 0.02 0.50
CA PRO A 31 5.17 1.17 1.39
C PRO A 31 3.68 1.45 1.64
N LEU A 32 3.40 2.18 2.72
CA LEU A 32 2.06 2.66 3.01
C LEU A 32 1.54 3.55 1.88
N HIS A 33 0.36 3.22 1.38
CA HIS A 33 -0.31 3.93 0.28
C HIS A 33 -1.82 3.70 0.30
N LYS A 34 -2.55 4.35 -0.60
CA LYS A 34 -3.97 4.11 -0.86
C LYS A 34 -4.29 4.37 -2.33
N HIS A 35 -5.43 3.87 -2.79
CA HIS A 35 -5.93 4.03 -4.15
C HIS A 35 -7.35 4.58 -4.17
N ASN A 36 -7.72 5.23 -5.26
CA ASN A 36 -9.07 5.75 -5.49
C ASN A 36 -10.08 4.64 -5.88
N TYR A 37 -9.58 3.45 -6.18
CA TYR A 37 -10.36 2.28 -6.52
C TYR A 37 -10.03 1.13 -5.57
N PRO A 38 -10.98 0.23 -5.28
CA PRO A 38 -10.67 -1.01 -4.58
C PRO A 38 -9.56 -1.78 -5.28
N GLU A 39 -8.69 -2.39 -4.49
CA GLU A 39 -7.59 -3.20 -4.98
C GLU A 39 -7.80 -4.66 -4.61
N ILE A 40 -7.57 -5.53 -5.59
CA ILE A 40 -7.65 -6.98 -5.41
C ILE A 40 -6.25 -7.55 -5.52
N HIS A 41 -5.77 -8.15 -4.45
CA HIS A 41 -4.52 -8.89 -4.41
C HIS A 41 -4.77 -10.37 -4.64
N VAL A 42 -4.02 -10.95 -5.55
CA VAL A 42 -4.02 -12.38 -5.86
C VAL A 42 -2.77 -12.99 -5.23
N VAL A 43 -2.92 -13.76 -4.15
CA VAL A 43 -1.81 -14.39 -3.43
C VAL A 43 -1.59 -15.80 -3.99
N THR A 44 -0.40 -16.06 -4.53
CA THR A 44 -0.11 -17.34 -5.22
C THR A 44 0.54 -18.38 -4.32
N GLY A 45 1.23 -17.94 -3.27
CA GLY A 45 1.89 -18.87 -2.34
C GLY A 45 2.53 -18.14 -1.17
N GLY A 46 2.91 -18.88 -0.13
CA GLY A 46 3.46 -18.35 1.10
C GLY A 46 2.44 -17.58 1.94
N GLU A 47 2.93 -16.84 2.92
CA GLU A 47 2.12 -15.99 3.80
C GLU A 47 2.41 -14.51 3.54
N VAL A 48 1.34 -13.75 3.37
CA VAL A 48 1.37 -12.30 3.17
C VAL A 48 0.59 -11.62 4.28
N LEU A 49 1.17 -10.61 4.90
CA LEU A 49 0.51 -9.77 5.88
C LEU A 49 -0.01 -8.50 5.19
N PHE A 50 -1.30 -8.28 5.30
CA PHE A 50 -2.00 -7.08 4.85
C PHE A 50 -2.29 -6.19 6.05
N HIS A 51 -1.62 -5.06 6.10
CA HIS A 51 -1.83 -4.02 7.11
C HIS A 51 -2.84 -3.03 6.53
N VAL A 52 -4.09 -3.10 7.02
CA VAL A 52 -5.22 -2.34 6.46
C VAL A 52 -5.91 -1.59 7.59
N ALA A 53 -6.00 -0.28 7.47
CA ALA A 53 -6.39 0.60 8.57
C ALA A 53 -5.53 0.32 9.83
N ASP A 54 -6.09 0.02 10.96
CA ASP A 54 -5.35 -0.27 12.19
C ASP A 54 -5.24 -1.78 12.50
N GLN A 55 -5.42 -2.62 11.49
CA GLN A 55 -5.51 -4.08 11.63
C GLN A 55 -4.51 -4.81 10.72
N VAL A 56 -4.07 -5.98 11.17
CA VAL A 56 -3.21 -6.89 10.40
C VAL A 56 -3.99 -8.14 10.05
N HIS A 57 -4.01 -8.47 8.79
CA HIS A 57 -4.66 -9.67 8.26
C HIS A 57 -3.63 -10.54 7.56
N SER A 58 -3.55 -11.81 7.95
CA SER A 58 -2.73 -12.80 7.24
C SER A 58 -3.53 -13.44 6.11
N SER A 59 -2.88 -13.66 4.98
CA SER A 59 -3.43 -14.41 3.87
C SER A 59 -2.39 -15.34 3.25
N THR A 60 -2.84 -16.48 2.78
CA THR A 60 -1.99 -17.51 2.19
C THR A 60 -2.30 -17.73 0.72
N GLY A 61 -1.49 -18.53 0.04
CA GLY A 61 -1.67 -18.84 -1.39
C GLY A 61 -3.04 -19.42 -1.70
N GLY A 62 -3.59 -19.05 -2.85
CA GLY A 62 -4.94 -19.41 -3.30
C GLY A 62 -6.03 -18.43 -2.85
N ASN A 63 -5.65 -17.30 -2.24
CA ASN A 63 -6.61 -16.30 -1.77
C ASN A 63 -6.62 -15.05 -2.65
N LEU A 64 -7.80 -14.46 -2.74
CA LEU A 64 -8.02 -13.09 -3.19
C LEU A 64 -8.25 -12.21 -1.98
N VAL A 65 -7.46 -11.15 -1.84
CA VAL A 65 -7.62 -10.17 -0.77
C VAL A 65 -8.09 -8.86 -1.37
N ILE A 66 -9.17 -8.33 -0.83
CA ILE A 66 -9.83 -7.13 -1.36
C ILE A 66 -9.68 -6.00 -0.36
N ILE A 67 -9.10 -4.90 -0.81
CA ILE A 67 -8.91 -3.68 -0.03
C ILE A 67 -9.83 -2.60 -0.60
N PRO A 68 -10.70 -1.97 0.21
CA PRO A 68 -11.59 -0.92 -0.25
C PRO A 68 -10.85 0.31 -0.78
N ALA A 69 -11.52 1.09 -1.64
CA ALA A 69 -11.01 2.38 -2.09
C ALA A 69 -10.70 3.30 -0.90
N ASP A 70 -9.78 4.23 -1.10
CA ASP A 70 -9.37 5.24 -0.12
C ASP A 70 -8.89 4.72 1.24
N THR A 71 -8.61 3.42 1.33
CA THR A 71 -8.11 2.77 2.54
C THR A 71 -6.60 2.73 2.53
N PHE A 72 -5.97 3.33 3.55
CA PHE A 72 -4.52 3.22 3.73
C PHE A 72 -4.15 1.78 4.05
N HIS A 73 -3.16 1.28 3.35
CA HIS A 73 -2.65 -0.07 3.55
C HIS A 73 -1.18 -0.20 3.13
N TYR A 74 -0.54 -1.23 3.64
CA TYR A 74 0.73 -1.73 3.11
C TYR A 74 0.75 -3.26 3.20
N VAL A 75 1.61 -3.87 2.39
CA VAL A 75 1.72 -5.32 2.27
C VAL A 75 3.13 -5.75 2.64
N GLU A 76 3.25 -6.80 3.43
CA GLU A 76 4.52 -7.38 3.88
C GLU A 76 4.50 -8.88 3.66
N ALA A 77 5.43 -9.39 2.86
CA ALA A 77 5.62 -10.83 2.68
C ALA A 77 6.59 -11.36 3.72
N GLN A 78 6.27 -12.49 4.33
CA GLN A 78 7.13 -13.14 5.32
C GLN A 78 8.20 -14.02 4.66
N ASP A 79 7.97 -14.46 3.43
CA ASP A 79 8.86 -15.32 2.65
C ASP A 79 9.19 -14.64 1.32
N PRO A 80 10.48 -14.51 0.93
CA PRO A 80 10.88 -13.93 -0.35
C PRO A 80 10.37 -14.73 -1.57
N ARG A 81 9.90 -15.97 -1.37
CA ARG A 81 9.30 -16.79 -2.43
C ARG A 81 7.82 -16.47 -2.65
N VAL A 82 7.24 -15.63 -1.80
CA VAL A 82 5.85 -15.19 -1.97
C VAL A 82 5.72 -14.46 -3.29
N CYS A 83 4.70 -14.83 -4.00
CA CYS A 83 4.31 -14.18 -5.23
C CYS A 83 2.89 -13.66 -5.09
N HIS A 84 2.72 -12.38 -5.29
CA HIS A 84 1.40 -11.80 -5.36
C HIS A 84 1.34 -10.77 -6.50
N THR A 85 0.18 -10.58 -7.03
CA THR A 85 -0.12 -9.51 -7.99
C THR A 85 -1.38 -8.81 -7.56
N ALA A 86 -1.50 -7.55 -7.94
CA ALA A 86 -2.67 -6.75 -7.60
C ALA A 86 -3.23 -6.03 -8.83
N PHE A 87 -4.51 -5.73 -8.78
CA PHE A 87 -5.19 -4.90 -9.77
C PHE A 87 -6.31 -4.10 -9.11
N GLN A 88 -6.60 -2.94 -9.66
CA GLN A 88 -7.70 -2.11 -9.18
C GLN A 88 -8.94 -2.35 -10.05
N VAL A 89 -10.11 -2.17 -9.46
CA VAL A 89 -11.39 -2.41 -10.13
C VAL A 89 -12.40 -1.31 -9.84
N ASP A 90 -13.12 -0.88 -10.87
CA ASP A 90 -14.26 0.03 -10.75
C ASP A 90 -15.49 -0.76 -10.25
N TYR A 91 -15.50 -1.02 -8.94
CA TYR A 91 -16.52 -1.78 -8.24
C TYR A 91 -16.71 -1.25 -6.82
N ASP A 92 -17.94 -1.25 -6.31
CA ASP A 92 -18.22 -0.78 -4.94
C ASP A 92 -17.90 -1.87 -3.92
N VAL A 93 -16.72 -1.75 -3.30
CA VAL A 93 -16.29 -2.60 -2.18
C VAL A 93 -16.24 -1.74 -0.92
N ARG A 94 -17.01 -2.13 0.10
CA ARG A 94 -17.18 -1.34 1.33
C ARG A 94 -16.35 -1.82 2.51
N SER A 95 -15.82 -3.02 2.46
CA SER A 95 -15.05 -3.61 3.54
C SER A 95 -13.93 -4.48 3.02
N PHE A 96 -12.88 -4.61 3.85
CA PHE A 96 -11.84 -5.60 3.63
C PHE A 96 -12.45 -7.01 3.59
N ALA A 97 -11.99 -7.84 2.66
CA ALA A 97 -12.45 -9.21 2.52
C ALA A 97 -11.35 -10.15 2.04
N VAL A 98 -11.46 -11.42 2.41
CA VAL A 98 -10.60 -12.49 1.88
C VAL A 98 -11.50 -13.55 1.29
N HIS A 99 -11.20 -13.95 0.06
CA HIS A 99 -11.89 -15.03 -0.64
C HIS A 99 -10.94 -16.18 -0.92
N HIS A 100 -11.38 -17.38 -0.64
CA HIS A 100 -10.70 -18.57 -1.10
C HIS A 100 -11.09 -18.88 -2.54
N THR A 101 -10.11 -19.07 -3.40
CA THR A 101 -10.33 -19.48 -4.79
C THR A 101 -9.52 -20.74 -5.10
N ASN A 102 -9.75 -21.32 -6.27
CA ASN A 102 -8.97 -22.48 -6.70
C ASN A 102 -7.50 -22.07 -6.91
N PRO A 103 -6.53 -22.66 -6.20
CA PRO A 103 -5.13 -22.31 -6.32
C PRO A 103 -4.59 -22.44 -7.75
N GLN A 104 -5.09 -23.40 -8.55
CA GLN A 104 -4.68 -23.55 -9.93
C GLN A 104 -5.11 -22.35 -10.78
N THR A 105 -6.32 -21.84 -10.58
CA THR A 105 -6.80 -20.62 -11.27
C THR A 105 -5.89 -19.42 -10.98
N VAL A 106 -5.40 -19.31 -9.75
CA VAL A 106 -4.46 -18.24 -9.36
C VAL A 106 -3.12 -18.40 -10.08
N LEU A 107 -2.59 -19.62 -10.16
CA LEU A 107 -1.34 -19.89 -10.85
C LEU A 107 -1.46 -19.61 -12.36
N ASP A 108 -2.53 -20.09 -13.00
CA ASP A 108 -2.80 -19.86 -14.41
C ASP A 108 -2.90 -18.38 -14.73
N PHE A 109 -3.57 -17.61 -13.87
CA PHE A 109 -3.66 -16.15 -14.00
C PHE A 109 -2.30 -15.46 -13.94
N VAL A 110 -1.42 -15.86 -13.02
CA VAL A 110 -0.08 -15.28 -12.88
C VAL A 110 0.80 -15.64 -14.08
N GLU A 111 0.73 -16.87 -14.58
CA GLU A 111 1.43 -17.27 -15.79
C GLU A 111 0.97 -16.45 -17.01
N GLU A 112 -0.33 -16.26 -17.15
CA GLU A 112 -0.90 -15.45 -18.23
C GLU A 112 -0.46 -13.99 -18.15
N ILE A 113 -0.46 -13.38 -16.95
CA ILE A 113 0.08 -12.04 -16.75
C ILE A 113 1.56 -11.96 -17.17
N ALA A 114 2.36 -12.96 -16.84
CA ALA A 114 3.77 -13.00 -17.24
C ALA A 114 3.95 -13.05 -18.76
N GLN A 115 3.06 -13.74 -19.49
CA GLN A 115 3.05 -13.77 -20.95
C GLN A 115 2.55 -12.44 -21.54
N CYS A 116 1.49 -11.87 -20.99
CA CYS A 116 0.96 -10.57 -21.40
C CYS A 116 1.98 -9.44 -21.30
N ARG A 117 2.86 -9.49 -20.31
CA ARG A 117 3.97 -8.51 -20.16
C ARG A 117 4.94 -8.57 -21.35
N LYS A 118 5.21 -9.76 -21.87
CA LYS A 118 6.11 -9.93 -23.00
C LYS A 118 5.48 -9.47 -24.30
N SER A 119 4.18 -9.73 -24.48
CA SER A 119 3.42 -9.43 -25.69
C SER A 119 2.82 -8.01 -25.71
N GLY A 120 2.64 -7.38 -24.54
CA GLY A 120 1.89 -6.13 -24.41
C GLY A 120 0.36 -6.29 -24.52
N ASN A 121 -0.13 -7.51 -24.71
CA ASN A 121 -1.56 -7.80 -24.85
C ASN A 121 -2.15 -8.37 -23.56
N TYR A 122 -2.85 -7.53 -22.81
CA TYR A 122 -3.47 -7.91 -21.53
C TYR A 122 -4.90 -8.43 -21.65
N ALA A 123 -5.47 -8.52 -22.85
CA ALA A 123 -6.84 -9.02 -23.03
C ALA A 123 -7.00 -10.49 -22.59
N ALA A 124 -5.94 -11.28 -22.66
CA ALA A 124 -5.95 -12.69 -22.28
C ALA A 124 -6.22 -12.94 -20.78
N VAL A 125 -5.93 -11.97 -19.89
CA VAL A 125 -6.25 -12.09 -18.46
C VAL A 125 -7.68 -11.71 -18.12
N ALA A 126 -8.46 -11.15 -19.04
CA ALA A 126 -9.84 -10.74 -18.79
C ALA A 126 -10.76 -11.86 -18.28
N PRO A 127 -10.69 -13.12 -18.76
CA PRO A 127 -11.49 -14.23 -18.23
C PRO A 127 -11.22 -14.53 -16.77
N TYR A 128 -9.94 -14.49 -16.34
CA TYR A 128 -9.56 -14.70 -14.94
C TYR A 128 -10.09 -13.60 -14.04
N MET A 129 -10.01 -12.35 -14.48
CA MET A 129 -10.55 -11.22 -13.75
C MET A 129 -12.06 -11.30 -13.62
N ALA A 130 -12.78 -11.69 -14.68
CA ALA A 130 -14.21 -11.91 -14.61
C ALA A 130 -14.56 -12.99 -13.56
N LEU A 131 -13.81 -14.09 -13.54
CA LEU A 131 -13.99 -15.16 -12.57
C LEU A 131 -13.74 -14.66 -11.14
N PHE A 132 -12.69 -13.90 -10.90
CA PHE A 132 -12.40 -13.33 -9.59
C PHE A 132 -13.49 -12.35 -9.15
N LEU A 133 -13.93 -11.46 -10.04
CA LEU A 133 -14.99 -10.50 -9.72
C LEU A 133 -16.34 -11.16 -9.43
N GLN A 134 -16.63 -12.32 -10.03
CA GLN A 134 -17.84 -13.10 -9.71
C GLN A 134 -17.84 -13.69 -8.29
N GLN A 135 -16.67 -13.86 -7.70
CA GLN A 135 -16.50 -14.45 -6.37
C GLN A 135 -16.53 -13.42 -5.23
N LEU A 136 -16.81 -12.15 -5.51
CA LEU A 136 -16.71 -11.06 -4.54
C LEU A 136 -17.85 -11.01 -3.48
N SER A 137 -18.22 -12.16 -2.89
CA SER A 137 -19.05 -12.16 -1.69
C SER A 137 -18.16 -12.21 -0.45
N PRO A 138 -18.28 -11.30 0.51
CA PRO A 138 -17.41 -11.25 1.68
C PRO A 138 -17.40 -12.59 2.43
N THR A 139 -16.20 -13.09 2.71
CA THR A 139 -16.01 -14.23 3.61
C THR A 139 -15.65 -13.68 4.98
N GLU A 140 -16.35 -14.10 6.03
CA GLU A 140 -16.03 -13.69 7.39
C GLU A 140 -14.60 -14.15 7.77
N LEU A 141 -13.79 -13.20 8.26
CA LEU A 141 -12.46 -13.51 8.78
C LEU A 141 -12.60 -14.26 10.10
N THR A 142 -11.98 -15.42 10.22
CA THR A 142 -11.98 -16.25 11.44
C THR A 142 -10.99 -15.74 12.49
N ALA A 143 -10.00 -14.95 12.11
CA ALA A 143 -9.00 -14.39 13.02
C ALA A 143 -9.44 -13.02 13.54
N GLN A 144 -9.33 -12.80 14.85
CA GLN A 144 -9.52 -11.47 15.44
C GLN A 144 -8.35 -10.58 15.01
N PRO A 145 -8.63 -9.41 14.42
CA PRO A 145 -7.57 -8.49 14.01
C PRO A 145 -6.83 -7.92 15.22
N ILE A 146 -5.52 -7.73 15.07
CA ILE A 146 -4.65 -7.15 16.11
C ILE A 146 -4.42 -5.68 15.76
N ARG A 147 -4.47 -4.79 16.77
CA ARG A 147 -4.17 -3.36 16.57
C ARG A 147 -2.74 -3.17 16.09
N ASP A 148 -2.59 -2.59 14.91
CA ASP A 148 -1.29 -2.38 14.27
C ASP A 148 -0.73 -0.98 14.58
N TYR A 149 0.03 -0.86 15.66
CA TYR A 149 0.71 0.39 15.99
C TYR A 149 1.73 0.83 14.93
N LYS A 150 2.33 -0.13 14.21
CA LYS A 150 3.26 0.17 13.12
C LYS A 150 2.53 0.89 11.99
N PHE A 151 1.35 0.39 11.61
CA PHE A 151 0.49 1.05 10.64
C PHE A 151 0.11 2.47 11.09
N LEU A 152 -0.41 2.63 12.30
CA LEU A 152 -0.84 3.92 12.84
C LEU A 152 0.28 4.95 12.87
N ILE A 153 1.50 4.56 13.24
CA ILE A 153 2.68 5.43 13.24
C ILE A 153 3.03 5.86 11.82
N CYS A 154 3.09 4.92 10.88
CA CYS A 154 3.40 5.23 9.47
C CYS A 154 2.32 6.11 8.84
N GLU A 155 1.04 5.81 9.10
CA GLU A 155 -0.10 6.58 8.62
C GLU A 155 -0.08 8.02 9.16
N PHE A 156 0.21 8.20 10.45
CA PHE A 156 0.34 9.51 11.09
C PHE A 156 1.36 10.39 10.36
N PHE A 157 2.57 9.88 10.17
CA PHE A 157 3.60 10.62 9.44
C PHE A 157 3.20 10.87 7.99
N PHE A 158 2.68 9.87 7.31
CA PHE A 158 2.30 9.99 5.89
C PHE A 158 1.21 11.06 5.66
N LYS A 159 0.21 11.11 6.54
CA LYS A 159 -0.91 12.07 6.41
C LYS A 159 -0.55 13.49 6.81
N ARG A 160 0.38 13.64 7.75
CA ARG A 160 0.54 14.89 8.50
C ARG A 160 1.95 15.47 8.49
N TYR A 161 2.91 14.91 7.73
CA TYR A 161 4.31 15.34 7.74
C TYR A 161 4.51 16.84 7.49
N SER A 162 3.63 17.49 6.74
CA SER A 162 3.73 18.93 6.44
C SER A 162 3.30 19.84 7.59
N GLU A 163 2.64 19.29 8.64
CA GLU A 163 2.19 20.05 9.81
C GLU A 163 3.33 20.23 10.84
N ASN A 164 3.16 21.18 11.76
CA ASN A 164 4.09 21.36 12.90
C ASN A 164 3.82 20.32 13.99
N LEU A 165 4.30 19.10 13.78
CA LEU A 165 4.05 17.93 14.61
C LEU A 165 5.00 17.82 15.81
N ARG A 166 4.43 17.35 16.92
CA ARG A 166 5.15 16.98 18.15
C ARG A 166 4.87 15.52 18.50
N LEU A 167 5.77 14.91 19.27
CA LEU A 167 5.57 13.57 19.81
C LEU A 167 4.26 13.42 20.59
N SER A 168 3.86 14.47 21.31
CA SER A 168 2.60 14.51 22.04
C SER A 168 1.36 14.37 21.15
N ASP A 169 1.44 14.77 19.88
CA ASP A 169 0.31 14.65 18.94
C ASP A 169 0.10 13.18 18.55
N LEU A 170 1.19 12.48 18.24
CA LEU A 170 1.15 11.05 17.99
C LEU A 170 0.76 10.26 19.26
N ALA A 171 1.26 10.66 20.43
CA ALA A 171 0.93 10.01 21.69
C ALA A 171 -0.58 10.07 22.00
N LYS A 172 -1.22 11.20 21.73
CA LYS A 172 -2.68 11.35 21.84
C LYS A 172 -3.42 10.43 20.88
N GLU A 173 -2.99 10.37 19.61
CA GLU A 173 -3.63 9.54 18.59
C GLU A 173 -3.53 8.05 18.92
N LEU A 174 -2.37 7.62 19.43
CA LEU A 174 -2.17 6.24 19.87
C LEU A 174 -2.81 5.91 21.23
N ASN A 175 -3.25 6.92 21.97
CA ASN A 175 -3.72 6.81 23.34
C ASN A 175 -2.66 6.20 24.28
N LEU A 176 -1.42 6.68 24.15
CA LEU A 176 -0.24 6.24 24.91
C LEU A 176 0.49 7.43 25.54
N SER A 177 1.37 7.16 26.52
CA SER A 177 2.32 8.17 27.00
C SER A 177 3.38 8.48 25.94
N GLU A 178 3.95 9.70 25.96
CA GLU A 178 5.04 10.08 25.04
C GLU A 178 6.23 9.11 25.10
N ARG A 179 6.58 8.63 26.30
CA ARG A 179 7.66 7.64 26.48
C ARG A 179 7.36 6.30 25.78
N GLN A 180 6.12 5.81 25.87
CA GLN A 180 5.71 4.58 25.17
C GLN A 180 5.69 4.80 23.68
N THR A 181 5.17 5.93 23.23
CA THR A 181 5.10 6.32 21.82
C THR A 181 6.49 6.42 21.20
N GLU A 182 7.44 7.12 21.83
CA GLU A 182 8.81 7.23 21.33
C GLU A 182 9.48 5.86 21.19
N ARG A 183 9.29 4.98 22.19
CA ARG A 183 9.81 3.61 22.12
C ARG A 183 9.21 2.84 20.92
N LEU A 184 7.90 2.96 20.70
CA LEU A 184 7.24 2.33 19.56
C LEU A 184 7.71 2.90 18.23
N VAL A 185 7.87 4.22 18.12
CA VAL A 185 8.43 4.85 16.90
C VAL A 185 9.81 4.27 16.60
N ILE A 186 10.70 4.21 17.59
CA ILE A 186 12.05 3.66 17.41
C ILE A 186 12.00 2.17 16.99
N GLN A 187 11.14 1.38 17.63
CA GLN A 187 10.97 -0.05 17.29
C GLN A 187 10.42 -0.24 15.88
N THR A 188 9.53 0.65 15.43
CA THR A 188 8.88 0.58 14.14
C THR A 188 9.77 1.05 13.00
N THR A 189 10.46 2.18 13.18
CA THR A 189 11.14 2.90 12.10
C THR A 189 12.66 2.87 12.21
N GLY A 190 13.19 2.50 13.37
CA GLY A 190 14.62 2.63 13.69
C GLY A 190 15.07 4.06 14.05
N HIS A 191 14.15 5.01 14.03
CA HIS A 191 14.40 6.44 14.24
C HIS A 191 13.65 6.99 15.43
N THR A 192 14.14 8.08 16.02
CA THR A 192 13.34 8.90 16.92
C THR A 192 12.22 9.61 16.15
N PHE A 193 11.17 10.07 16.83
CA PHE A 193 10.07 10.81 16.20
C PHE A 193 10.57 11.96 15.29
N ARG A 194 11.54 12.75 15.76
CA ARG A 194 12.10 13.86 14.99
C ARG A 194 12.90 13.41 13.77
N GLN A 195 13.62 12.30 13.90
CA GLN A 195 14.38 11.74 12.76
C GLN A 195 13.44 11.18 11.71
N GLU A 196 12.40 10.46 12.13
CA GLU A 196 11.40 9.91 11.21
C GLU A 196 10.62 11.01 10.49
N LEU A 197 10.15 12.04 11.21
CA LEU A 197 9.50 13.20 10.59
C LEU A 197 10.40 13.87 9.55
N ALA A 198 11.68 14.04 9.87
CA ALA A 198 12.63 14.61 8.91
C ALA A 198 12.83 13.69 7.69
N ALA A 199 12.93 12.37 7.88
CA ALA A 199 13.10 11.42 6.79
C ALA A 199 11.90 11.43 5.83
N VAL A 200 10.67 11.40 6.36
CA VAL A 200 9.43 11.47 5.56
C VAL A 200 9.34 12.77 4.79
N ARG A 201 9.65 13.91 5.42
CA ARG A 201 9.67 15.23 4.75
C ARG A 201 10.66 15.29 3.61
N ILE A 202 11.88 14.79 3.82
CA ILE A 202 12.91 14.78 2.77
C ILE A 202 12.52 13.84 1.64
N HIS A 203 11.92 12.70 1.94
CA HIS A 203 11.40 11.80 0.91
C HIS A 203 10.32 12.49 0.05
N ALA A 204 9.35 13.14 0.68
CA ALA A 204 8.32 13.91 0.00
C ALA A 204 8.91 15.07 -0.84
N ALA A 205 9.89 15.80 -0.28
CA ALA A 205 10.57 16.86 -1.00
C ALA A 205 11.30 16.36 -2.25
N LYS A 206 12.03 15.26 -2.16
CA LYS A 206 12.70 14.64 -3.32
C LYS A 206 11.71 14.22 -4.41
N HIS A 207 10.51 13.83 -4.04
CA HIS A 207 9.44 13.54 -5.01
C HIS A 207 8.92 14.81 -5.67
N LEU A 208 8.58 15.84 -4.91
CA LEU A 208 8.09 17.13 -5.43
C LEU A 208 9.10 17.79 -6.38
N LEU A 209 10.38 17.85 -6.00
CA LEU A 209 11.46 18.38 -6.84
C LEU A 209 11.64 17.65 -8.17
N LYS A 210 11.15 16.42 -8.31
CA LYS A 210 11.20 15.66 -9.56
C LYS A 210 9.94 15.80 -10.40
N THR A 211 8.82 16.18 -9.79
CA THR A 211 7.48 16.12 -10.41
C THR A 211 6.84 17.49 -10.59
N THR A 212 7.40 18.53 -10.01
CA THR A 212 6.91 19.92 -10.12
C THR A 212 8.02 20.87 -10.59
N GLU A 213 7.65 22.07 -11.01
CA GLU A 213 8.56 23.18 -11.33
C GLU A 213 8.83 24.10 -10.11
N ASP A 214 8.43 23.68 -8.91
CA ASP A 214 8.55 24.48 -7.70
C ASP A 214 10.02 24.68 -7.30
N SER A 215 10.33 25.87 -6.80
CA SER A 215 11.66 26.15 -6.26
C SER A 215 11.93 25.35 -4.97
N MET A 216 13.21 25.15 -4.67
CA MET A 216 13.62 24.47 -3.42
C MET A 216 13.05 25.14 -2.16
N ALA A 217 12.83 26.46 -2.18
CA ALA A 217 12.26 27.18 -1.05
C ALA A 217 10.75 26.91 -0.91
N GLU A 218 10.01 26.85 -2.01
CA GLU A 218 8.59 26.51 -2.02
C GLU A 218 8.40 25.07 -1.57
N VAL A 219 9.19 24.13 -2.10
CA VAL A 219 9.15 22.71 -1.67
C VAL A 219 9.47 22.58 -0.18
N ALA A 220 10.46 23.30 0.35
CA ALA A 220 10.76 23.29 1.78
C ALA A 220 9.53 23.67 2.63
N HIS A 221 8.81 24.69 2.22
CA HIS A 221 7.57 25.13 2.89
C HIS A 221 6.45 24.08 2.78
N GLN A 222 6.22 23.53 1.59
CA GLN A 222 5.20 22.51 1.33
C GLN A 222 5.40 21.25 2.19
N VAL A 223 6.66 20.86 2.43
CA VAL A 223 6.95 19.69 3.26
C VAL A 223 7.09 20.03 4.75
N GLY A 224 6.75 21.24 5.17
CA GLY A 224 6.62 21.61 6.58
C GLY A 224 7.89 22.14 7.26
N TYR A 225 8.86 22.69 6.50
CA TYR A 225 9.98 23.44 7.09
C TYR A 225 9.68 24.94 7.15
N ASP A 226 9.89 25.53 8.32
CA ASP A 226 9.70 26.97 8.52
C ASP A 226 10.80 27.83 7.84
N SER A 227 11.93 27.23 7.50
CA SER A 227 13.04 27.90 6.84
C SER A 227 13.78 27.01 5.86
N TYR A 228 14.25 27.62 4.77
CA TYR A 228 15.10 26.98 3.79
C TYR A 228 16.41 26.45 4.40
N ALA A 229 17.00 27.16 5.35
CA ALA A 229 18.23 26.72 6.01
C ALA A 229 18.03 25.42 6.81
N GLY A 230 16.90 25.31 7.52
CA GLY A 230 16.54 24.08 8.24
C GLY A 230 16.33 22.90 7.30
N PHE A 231 15.62 23.14 6.21
CA PHE A 231 15.41 22.16 5.14
C PHE A 231 16.75 21.69 4.52
N TRP A 232 17.60 22.64 4.11
CA TRP A 232 18.87 22.31 3.49
C TRP A 232 19.78 21.48 4.39
N LYS A 233 19.84 21.81 5.69
CA LYS A 233 20.59 21.01 6.68
C LYS A 233 20.05 19.58 6.78
N ALA A 234 18.73 19.40 6.78
CA ALA A 234 18.10 18.09 6.83
C ALA A 234 18.36 17.31 5.53
N LEU A 235 18.24 17.96 4.37
CA LEU A 235 18.48 17.34 3.07
C LEU A 235 19.92 16.79 2.96
N LYS A 236 20.92 17.59 3.31
CA LYS A 236 22.33 17.15 3.31
C LYS A 236 22.58 15.97 4.25
N LYS A 237 21.92 15.94 5.40
CA LYS A 237 22.08 14.83 6.35
C LYS A 237 21.51 13.51 5.84
N HIS A 238 20.52 13.55 4.94
CA HIS A 238 19.86 12.38 4.35
C HIS A 238 20.42 11.97 2.97
N GLU A 239 21.49 12.64 2.48
CA GLU A 239 22.20 12.28 1.26
C GLU A 239 23.40 11.33 1.53
N HIS A 240 23.76 11.16 2.79
CA HIS A 240 24.77 10.24 3.30
C HIS A 240 24.12 9.11 4.11
#